data_8cb2df739ea18ae01970396aa574eea9
#
_entry.id   8cb2df739ea18ae01970396aa574eea9
#
_cell.length_a   1.000
_cell.length_b   1.000
_cell.length_c   1.000
_cell.angle_alpha   90.00
_cell.angle_beta   90.00
_cell.angle_gamma   90.00
#
_symmetry.space_group_name_H-M   'P 1'
#
loop_
_entity.id
_entity.type
_entity.pdbx_description
1 polymer ?
#
loop_
_entity_poly.entity_id
_entity_poly.type
_entity_poly.pdbx_seq_one_letter_code
_entity_poly.pdbx_strand_id
1 'polypeptide(L)'
;MGCGKSCIGKILSEKLGFKFIDLDIWIEGQEGRSVRRIFTENGEAGFRRIETAALGEVIEEEGDMVLALGGGTLTSAAAATMVHERTRCVYLKAGIDTLVFNLTNWPGDRPMLDGNPDSKTLSRRIGELMSQRESTYGRTAHIILDIDGKDYDTVSDEIIALAHILDS
;
A
#
# COMPACT_ATOMS: atom_id res chain seq x y z
N MET A 1 -0.02 0.61 -5.83
CA MET A 1 -1.37 0.45 -6.39
C MET A 1 -1.33 -0.73 -7.36
N GLY A 2 -2.27 -1.70 -7.27
CA GLY A 2 -2.30 -2.85 -8.18
C GLY A 2 -1.19 -3.92 -8.00
N CYS A 3 -0.30 -3.79 -7.03
CA CYS A 3 0.78 -4.75 -6.78
C CYS A 3 0.39 -5.92 -5.84
N GLY A 4 -0.89 -6.06 -5.49
CA GLY A 4 -1.34 -7.18 -4.65
C GLY A 4 -1.06 -7.05 -3.15
N LYS A 5 -0.79 -5.85 -2.61
CA LYS A 5 -0.44 -5.63 -1.20
C LYS A 5 -1.33 -6.35 -0.19
N SER A 6 -2.66 -6.23 -0.34
CA SER A 6 -3.60 -6.84 0.61
C SER A 6 -3.57 -8.37 0.56
N CYS A 7 -3.37 -8.96 -0.63
CA CYS A 7 -3.24 -10.41 -0.77
C CYS A 7 -1.91 -10.90 -0.20
N ILE A 8 -0.80 -10.27 -0.60
CA ILE A 8 0.54 -10.59 -0.09
C ILE A 8 0.60 -10.38 1.42
N GLY A 9 0.03 -9.27 1.93
CA GLY A 9 -0.01 -8.96 3.35
C GLY A 9 -0.76 -9.99 4.17
N LYS A 10 -1.88 -10.54 3.67
CA LYS A 10 -2.61 -11.62 4.35
C LYS A 10 -1.79 -12.90 4.41
N ILE A 11 -1.20 -13.33 3.29
CA ILE A 11 -0.34 -14.53 3.26
C ILE A 11 0.85 -14.34 4.21
N LEU A 12 1.49 -13.18 4.17
CA LEU A 12 2.62 -12.86 5.05
C LEU A 12 2.21 -12.91 6.52
N SER A 13 1.07 -12.34 6.89
CA SER A 13 0.57 -12.35 8.27
C SER A 13 0.25 -13.76 8.76
N GLU A 14 -0.34 -14.60 7.91
CA GLU A 14 -0.59 -16.01 8.22
C GLU A 14 0.70 -16.79 8.45
N LYS A 15 1.72 -16.61 7.59
CA LYS A 15 3.03 -17.27 7.75
C LYS A 15 3.77 -16.83 9.02
N LEU A 16 3.63 -15.57 9.42
CA LEU A 16 4.28 -15.02 10.62
C LEU A 16 3.48 -15.21 11.90
N GLY A 17 2.19 -15.56 11.81
CA GLY A 17 1.28 -15.56 12.95
C GLY A 17 0.95 -14.16 13.47
N PHE A 18 1.03 -13.14 12.62
CA PHE A 18 0.78 -11.74 12.95
C PHE A 18 -0.64 -11.31 12.60
N LYS A 19 -1.11 -10.22 13.22
CA LYS A 19 -2.37 -9.56 12.85
C LYS A 19 -2.21 -8.94 11.45
N PHE A 20 -3.24 -9.03 10.60
CA PHE A 20 -3.29 -8.30 9.34
C PHE A 20 -4.21 -7.08 9.44
N ILE A 21 -3.72 -5.90 9.04
CA ILE A 21 -4.50 -4.68 8.93
C ILE A 21 -4.34 -4.11 7.51
N ASP A 22 -5.45 -3.79 6.86
CA ASP A 22 -5.49 -2.94 5.68
C ASP A 22 -5.94 -1.54 6.12
N LEU A 23 -5.09 -0.51 5.93
CA LEU A 23 -5.34 0.82 6.46
C LEU A 23 -6.61 1.45 5.87
N ASP A 24 -6.91 1.21 4.59
CA ASP A 24 -8.12 1.73 3.97
C ASP A 24 -9.37 1.12 4.64
N ILE A 25 -9.38 -0.20 4.87
CA ILE A 25 -10.47 -0.91 5.57
C ILE A 25 -10.59 -0.42 7.02
N TRP A 26 -9.47 -0.22 7.70
CA TRP A 26 -9.44 0.27 9.07
C TRP A 26 -10.08 1.67 9.17
N ILE A 27 -9.72 2.59 8.26
CA ILE A 27 -10.30 3.93 8.17
C ILE A 27 -11.81 3.85 7.91
N GLU A 28 -12.25 3.02 6.98
CA GLU A 28 -13.68 2.85 6.69
C GLU A 28 -14.47 2.38 7.92
N GLY A 29 -13.88 1.47 8.70
CA GLY A 29 -14.45 1.00 9.95
C GLY A 29 -14.60 2.10 11.00
N GLN A 30 -13.59 2.94 11.18
CA GLN A 30 -13.60 4.06 12.14
C GLN A 30 -14.55 5.20 11.71
N GLU A 31 -14.51 5.55 10.43
CA GLU A 31 -15.28 6.65 9.87
C GLU A 31 -16.76 6.30 9.58
N GLY A 32 -17.10 5.01 9.52
CA GLY A 32 -18.45 4.55 9.16
C GLY A 32 -18.86 4.90 7.72
N ARG A 33 -17.90 5.18 6.85
CA ARG A 33 -18.10 5.55 5.43
C ARG A 33 -16.92 5.11 4.59
N SER A 34 -17.17 4.86 3.29
CA SER A 34 -16.13 4.41 2.37
C SER A 34 -15.06 5.48 2.12
N VAL A 35 -13.84 5.04 1.77
CA VAL A 35 -12.74 5.91 1.32
C VAL A 35 -13.21 6.83 0.21
N ARG A 36 -13.95 6.32 -0.79
CA ARG A 36 -14.53 7.11 -1.88
C ARG A 36 -15.41 8.25 -1.34
N ARG A 37 -16.26 7.97 -0.37
CA ARG A 37 -17.14 8.97 0.23
C ARG A 37 -16.34 10.04 0.99
N ILE A 38 -15.30 9.62 1.73
CA ILE A 38 -14.40 10.54 2.42
C ILE A 38 -13.72 11.48 1.42
N PHE A 39 -13.21 10.95 0.29
CA PHE A 39 -12.62 11.77 -0.77
C PHE A 39 -13.61 12.77 -1.35
N THR A 40 -14.88 12.36 -1.58
CA THR A 40 -15.91 13.23 -2.13
C THR A 40 -16.28 14.36 -1.16
N GLU A 41 -16.38 14.06 0.13
CA GLU A 41 -16.82 15.01 1.15
C GLU A 41 -15.68 15.91 1.68
N ASN A 42 -14.46 15.39 1.80
CA ASN A 42 -13.33 16.07 2.44
C ASN A 42 -12.20 16.45 1.46
N GLY A 43 -12.25 15.98 0.21
CA GLY A 43 -11.18 16.11 -0.76
C GLY A 43 -9.94 15.26 -0.42
N GLU A 44 -8.95 15.27 -1.31
CA GLU A 44 -7.71 14.50 -1.09
C GLU A 44 -6.96 14.95 0.17
N ALA A 45 -6.80 16.26 0.36
CA ALA A 45 -6.09 16.80 1.54
C ALA A 45 -6.79 16.42 2.85
N GLY A 46 -8.13 16.39 2.87
CA GLY A 46 -8.91 15.94 4.01
C GLY A 46 -8.70 14.46 4.30
N PHE A 47 -8.76 13.63 3.27
CA PHE A 47 -8.49 12.19 3.40
C PHE A 47 -7.06 11.93 3.92
N ARG A 48 -6.02 12.63 3.39
CA ARG A 48 -4.64 12.43 3.84
C ARG A 48 -4.42 12.78 5.31
N ARG A 49 -5.17 13.74 5.87
CA ARG A 49 -5.14 14.01 7.32
C ARG A 49 -5.72 12.86 8.12
N ILE A 50 -6.88 12.34 7.70
CA ILE A 50 -7.51 11.17 8.34
C ILE A 50 -6.59 9.96 8.24
N GLU A 51 -6.06 9.69 7.06
CA GLU A 51 -5.15 8.56 6.80
C GLU A 51 -3.88 8.62 7.67
N THR A 52 -3.27 9.81 7.82
CA THR A 52 -2.08 9.99 8.66
C THR A 52 -2.39 9.81 10.14
N ALA A 53 -3.56 10.27 10.62
CA ALA A 53 -3.99 10.06 12.00
C ALA A 53 -4.25 8.56 12.26
N ALA A 54 -5.02 7.91 11.40
CA ALA A 54 -5.30 6.48 11.46
C ALA A 54 -4.03 5.62 11.46
N LEU A 55 -3.05 5.98 10.61
CA LEU A 55 -1.75 5.32 10.58
C LEU A 55 -1.04 5.41 11.94
N GLY A 56 -1.07 6.57 12.58
CA GLY A 56 -0.50 6.77 13.91
C GLY A 56 -1.14 5.87 14.95
N GLU A 57 -2.48 5.80 14.97
CA GLU A 57 -3.22 4.94 15.89
C GLU A 57 -2.90 3.45 15.68
N VAL A 58 -2.86 3.00 14.42
CA VAL A 58 -2.52 1.59 14.11
C VAL A 58 -1.10 1.23 14.53
N ILE A 59 -0.13 2.12 14.31
CA ILE A 59 1.27 1.85 14.70
C ILE A 59 1.45 1.78 16.23
N GLU A 60 0.57 2.44 17.01
CA GLU A 60 0.57 2.37 18.47
C GLU A 60 -0.13 1.11 19.03
N GLU A 61 -0.86 0.35 18.20
CA GLU A 61 -1.48 -0.89 18.68
C GLU A 61 -0.42 -1.90 19.17
N GLU A 62 -0.75 -2.62 20.24
CA GLU A 62 0.12 -3.66 20.77
C GLU A 62 0.18 -4.90 19.89
N GLY A 63 1.34 -5.51 19.83
CA GLY A 63 1.60 -6.78 19.14
C GLY A 63 2.11 -6.59 17.70
N ASP A 64 2.63 -7.69 17.16
CA ASP A 64 3.18 -7.72 15.82
C ASP A 64 2.06 -7.75 14.77
N MET A 65 2.24 -6.96 13.70
CA MET A 65 1.25 -6.86 12.65
C MET A 65 1.88 -6.70 11.27
N VAL A 66 1.13 -7.10 10.26
CA VAL A 66 1.37 -6.76 8.86
C VAL A 66 0.36 -5.69 8.45
N LEU A 67 0.86 -4.51 8.09
CA LEU A 67 0.04 -3.36 7.70
C LEU A 67 0.15 -3.10 6.20
N ALA A 68 -0.96 -3.19 5.49
CA ALA A 68 -1.05 -2.77 4.08
C ALA A 68 -1.46 -1.30 3.98
N LEU A 69 -0.62 -0.50 3.33
CA LEU A 69 -0.84 0.94 3.14
C LEU A 69 -1.53 1.26 1.83
N GLY A 70 -2.34 2.30 1.80
CA GLY A 70 -2.86 2.91 0.57
C GLY A 70 -1.73 3.40 -0.34
N GLY A 71 -1.96 3.39 -1.66
CA GLY A 71 -0.93 3.83 -2.62
C GLY A 71 -0.56 5.32 -2.53
N GLY A 72 -1.32 6.11 -1.82
CA GLY A 72 -1.05 7.54 -1.60
C GLY A 72 -0.60 7.90 -0.19
N THR A 73 -0.61 6.96 0.75
CA THR A 73 -0.30 7.21 2.18
C THR A 73 1.03 7.94 2.36
N LEU A 74 2.07 7.47 1.67
CA LEU A 74 3.42 8.05 1.78
C LEU A 74 3.61 9.38 1.03
N THR A 75 2.57 9.93 0.39
CA THR A 75 2.64 11.31 -0.13
C THR A 75 2.58 12.37 0.98
N SER A 76 2.08 11.99 2.16
CA SER A 76 2.23 12.77 3.38
C SER A 76 3.64 12.59 3.95
N ALA A 77 4.40 13.67 4.11
CA ALA A 77 5.74 13.61 4.68
C ALA A 77 5.72 13.06 6.12
N ALA A 78 4.70 13.43 6.91
CA ALA A 78 4.54 12.92 8.27
C ALA A 78 4.31 11.41 8.29
N ALA A 79 3.44 10.89 7.39
CA ALA A 79 3.22 9.46 7.26
C ALA A 79 4.48 8.71 6.81
N ALA A 80 5.22 9.26 5.82
CA ALA A 80 6.45 8.66 5.33
C ALA A 80 7.52 8.57 6.43
N THR A 81 7.71 9.63 7.22
CA THR A 81 8.62 9.65 8.37
C THR A 81 8.20 8.60 9.41
N MET A 82 6.94 8.60 9.80
CA MET A 82 6.39 7.65 10.79
C MET A 82 6.61 6.19 10.36
N VAL A 83 6.30 5.87 9.09
CA VAL A 83 6.51 4.53 8.54
C VAL A 83 7.99 4.16 8.54
N HIS A 84 8.87 5.06 8.10
CA HIS A 84 10.31 4.80 8.07
C HIS A 84 10.91 4.58 9.47
N GLU A 85 10.54 5.41 10.43
CA GLU A 85 11.16 5.38 11.77
C GLU A 85 10.58 4.30 12.68
N ARG A 86 9.32 3.88 12.46
CA ARG A 86 8.58 3.07 13.43
C ARG A 86 8.15 1.70 12.92
N THR A 87 8.40 1.39 11.64
CA THR A 87 8.02 0.11 11.03
C THR A 87 9.13 -0.47 10.17
N ARG A 88 9.00 -1.74 9.80
CA ARG A 88 9.80 -2.37 8.73
C ARG A 88 9.06 -2.22 7.40
N CYS A 89 9.36 -1.18 6.66
CA CYS A 89 8.67 -0.86 5.41
C CYS A 89 9.21 -1.67 4.22
N VAL A 90 8.31 -2.35 3.53
CA VAL A 90 8.59 -3.08 2.29
C VAL A 90 7.91 -2.38 1.10
N TYR A 91 8.68 -2.01 0.11
CA TYR A 91 8.18 -1.52 -1.18
C TYR A 91 8.09 -2.66 -2.19
N LEU A 92 6.87 -3.06 -2.53
CA LEU A 92 6.60 -4.03 -3.60
C LEU A 92 6.64 -3.29 -4.94
N LYS A 93 7.77 -3.40 -5.64
CA LYS A 93 7.99 -2.78 -6.94
C LYS A 93 7.45 -3.68 -8.05
N ALA A 94 6.65 -3.10 -8.96
CA ALA A 94 6.12 -3.78 -10.13
C ALA A 94 6.22 -2.87 -11.35
N GLY A 95 6.44 -3.46 -12.51
CA GLY A 95 6.39 -2.77 -13.79
C GLY A 95 4.97 -2.28 -14.12
N ILE A 96 4.89 -1.27 -15.00
CA ILE A 96 3.61 -0.68 -15.41
C ILE A 96 2.68 -1.74 -16.01
N ASP A 97 3.20 -2.66 -16.82
CA ASP A 97 2.40 -3.71 -17.46
C ASP A 97 1.75 -4.65 -16.43
N THR A 98 2.49 -5.05 -15.40
CA THR A 98 1.97 -5.84 -14.27
C THR A 98 0.88 -5.07 -13.53
N LEU A 99 1.08 -3.78 -13.25
CA LEU A 99 0.09 -2.95 -12.58
C LEU A 99 -1.18 -2.77 -13.42
N VAL A 100 -1.03 -2.55 -14.73
CA VAL A 100 -2.17 -2.45 -15.68
C VAL A 100 -2.94 -3.75 -15.72
N PHE A 101 -2.25 -4.89 -15.87
CA PHE A 101 -2.87 -6.21 -15.88
C PHE A 101 -3.68 -6.47 -14.61
N ASN A 102 -3.09 -6.24 -13.46
CA ASN A 102 -3.76 -6.44 -12.18
C ASN A 102 -4.98 -5.53 -12.01
N LEU A 103 -4.84 -4.24 -12.37
CA LEU A 103 -5.93 -3.26 -12.24
C LEU A 103 -7.08 -3.52 -13.21
N THR A 104 -6.80 -4.09 -14.38
CA THR A 104 -7.81 -4.46 -15.36
C THR A 104 -8.61 -5.70 -14.90
N ASN A 105 -7.92 -6.69 -14.34
CA ASN A 105 -8.56 -7.95 -13.93
C ASN A 105 -9.20 -7.87 -12.53
N TRP A 106 -8.65 -7.01 -11.64
CA TRP A 106 -9.16 -6.79 -10.27
C TRP A 106 -9.27 -5.30 -9.98
N PRO A 107 -10.27 -4.59 -10.57
CA PRO A 107 -10.34 -3.13 -10.54
C PRO A 107 -10.47 -2.52 -9.14
N GLY A 108 -11.21 -3.13 -8.23
CA GLY A 108 -11.42 -2.59 -6.88
C GLY A 108 -11.96 -1.14 -6.85
N ASP A 109 -12.27 -0.60 -5.69
CA ASP A 109 -12.68 0.80 -5.53
C ASP A 109 -11.45 1.71 -5.38
N ARG A 110 -11.14 2.50 -6.41
CA ARG A 110 -9.94 3.35 -6.47
C ARG A 110 -10.24 4.73 -7.03
N PRO A 111 -10.56 5.71 -6.17
CA PRO A 111 -10.97 7.06 -6.60
C PRO A 111 -10.00 7.74 -7.58
N MET A 112 -8.70 7.49 -7.45
CA MET A 112 -7.66 8.08 -8.31
C MET A 112 -7.63 7.50 -9.75
N LEU A 113 -8.37 6.40 -10.01
CA LEU A 113 -8.43 5.73 -11.32
C LEU A 113 -9.85 5.71 -11.90
N ASP A 114 -10.74 6.56 -11.40
CA ASP A 114 -12.14 6.61 -11.85
C ASP A 114 -12.30 6.80 -13.36
N GLY A 115 -13.38 6.24 -13.90
CA GLY A 115 -13.81 6.42 -15.27
C GLY A 115 -13.56 5.21 -16.19
N ASN A 116 -13.21 4.02 -15.64
CA ASN A 116 -12.98 2.80 -16.42
C ASN A 116 -12.16 3.04 -17.71
N PRO A 117 -10.94 3.60 -17.60
CA PRO A 117 -10.14 3.99 -18.75
C PRO A 117 -9.73 2.76 -19.56
N ASP A 118 -9.57 2.94 -20.89
CA ASP A 118 -8.91 1.92 -21.72
C ASP A 118 -7.47 1.65 -21.22
N SER A 119 -6.90 0.51 -21.63
CA SER A 119 -5.58 0.05 -21.16
C SER A 119 -4.47 1.10 -21.40
N LYS A 120 -4.51 1.84 -22.49
CA LYS A 120 -3.51 2.87 -22.83
C LYS A 120 -3.62 4.08 -21.90
N THR A 121 -4.85 4.53 -21.64
CA THR A 121 -5.12 5.63 -20.70
C THR A 121 -4.77 5.23 -19.28
N LEU A 122 -5.07 3.98 -18.89
CA LEU A 122 -4.72 3.43 -17.59
C LEU A 122 -3.19 3.37 -17.40
N SER A 123 -2.45 2.86 -18.41
CA SER A 123 -0.98 2.80 -18.40
C SER A 123 -0.35 4.19 -18.20
N ARG A 124 -0.84 5.20 -18.93
CA ARG A 124 -0.37 6.58 -18.77
C ARG A 124 -0.62 7.12 -17.37
N ARG A 125 -1.84 6.96 -16.82
CA ARG A 125 -2.19 7.41 -15.46
C ARG A 125 -1.34 6.73 -14.39
N ILE A 126 -1.09 5.42 -14.54
CA ILE A 126 -0.22 4.68 -13.61
C ILE A 126 1.20 5.22 -13.69
N GLY A 127 1.74 5.42 -14.90
CA GLY A 127 3.08 5.98 -15.10
C GLY A 127 3.24 7.36 -14.46
N GLU A 128 2.26 8.25 -14.63
CA GLU A 128 2.24 9.59 -14.01
C GLU A 128 2.23 9.49 -12.46
N LEU A 129 1.39 8.61 -11.89
CA LEU A 129 1.33 8.41 -10.45
C LEU A 129 2.62 7.79 -9.89
N MET A 130 3.20 6.83 -10.61
CA MET A 130 4.45 6.19 -10.19
C MET A 130 5.63 7.16 -10.25
N SER A 131 5.75 7.98 -11.31
CA SER A 131 6.80 8.98 -11.42
C SER A 131 6.81 9.99 -10.25
N GLN A 132 5.63 10.30 -9.70
CA GLN A 132 5.50 11.19 -8.54
C GLN A 132 5.82 10.53 -7.21
N ARG A 133 5.64 9.20 -7.09
CA ARG A 133 5.65 8.47 -5.82
C ARG A 133 6.87 7.58 -5.61
N GLU A 134 7.47 7.09 -6.70
CA GLU A 134 8.55 6.08 -6.63
C GLU A 134 9.74 6.56 -5.79
N SER A 135 10.13 7.83 -5.92
CA SER A 135 11.21 8.42 -5.11
C SER A 135 10.89 8.38 -3.61
N THR A 136 9.65 8.68 -3.22
CA THR A 136 9.24 8.60 -1.81
C THR A 136 9.16 7.16 -1.33
N TYR A 137 8.61 6.25 -2.14
CA TYR A 137 8.58 4.84 -1.79
C TYR A 137 9.99 4.28 -1.56
N GLY A 138 10.94 4.58 -2.47
CA GLY A 138 12.32 4.12 -2.35
C GLY A 138 13.05 4.66 -1.13
N ARG A 139 12.78 5.92 -0.72
CA ARG A 139 13.39 6.52 0.47
C ARG A 139 12.77 6.04 1.78
N THR A 140 11.48 5.69 1.76
CA THR A 140 10.78 5.23 2.97
C THR A 140 11.02 3.75 3.22
N ALA A 141 11.21 2.96 2.18
CA ALA A 141 11.35 1.51 2.27
C ALA A 141 12.71 1.09 2.89
N HIS A 142 12.68 0.06 3.72
CA HIS A 142 13.85 -0.68 4.20
C HIS A 142 14.19 -1.85 3.27
N ILE A 143 13.16 -2.42 2.62
CA ILE A 143 13.27 -3.49 1.65
C ILE A 143 12.57 -3.04 0.37
N ILE A 144 13.23 -3.20 -0.78
CA ILE A 144 12.62 -3.01 -2.10
C ILE A 144 12.64 -4.36 -2.79
N LEU A 145 11.46 -4.88 -3.12
CA LEU A 145 11.30 -6.20 -3.72
C LEU A 145 10.57 -6.09 -5.06
N ASP A 146 11.22 -6.52 -6.14
CA ASP A 146 10.59 -6.67 -7.44
C ASP A 146 9.68 -7.89 -7.44
N ILE A 147 8.42 -7.69 -7.83
CA ILE A 147 7.38 -8.73 -7.81
C ILE A 147 6.94 -9.20 -9.19
N ASP A 148 7.55 -8.69 -10.26
CA ASP A 148 7.18 -9.06 -11.61
C ASP A 148 7.44 -10.56 -11.85
N GLY A 149 6.43 -11.24 -12.38
CA GLY A 149 6.51 -12.68 -12.68
C GLY A 149 6.51 -13.62 -11.47
N LYS A 150 6.30 -13.11 -10.25
CA LYS A 150 6.24 -13.90 -9.02
C LYS A 150 4.82 -14.07 -8.54
N ASP A 151 4.50 -15.23 -7.97
CA ASP A 151 3.28 -15.43 -7.21
C ASP A 151 3.38 -14.82 -5.80
N TYR A 152 2.24 -14.63 -5.15
CA TYR A 152 2.17 -13.95 -3.87
C TYR A 152 2.79 -14.74 -2.72
N ASP A 153 2.83 -16.05 -2.82
CA ASP A 153 3.44 -16.94 -1.83
C ASP A 153 4.95 -16.79 -1.84
N THR A 154 5.56 -16.86 -3.04
CA THR A 154 6.98 -16.60 -3.26
C THR A 154 7.40 -15.21 -2.78
N VAL A 155 6.62 -14.17 -3.10
CA VAL A 155 6.90 -12.80 -2.64
C VAL A 155 6.88 -12.73 -1.11
N SER A 156 5.94 -13.41 -0.46
CA SER A 156 5.85 -13.44 1.00
C SER A 156 7.06 -14.12 1.64
N ASP A 157 7.55 -15.23 1.06
CA ASP A 157 8.75 -15.92 1.55
C ASP A 157 10.02 -15.08 1.37
N GLU A 158 10.16 -14.37 0.25
CA GLU A 158 11.27 -13.45 0.03
C GLU A 158 11.26 -12.28 1.04
N ILE A 159 10.07 -11.75 1.39
CA ILE A 159 9.95 -10.70 2.41
C ILE A 159 10.44 -11.22 3.76
N ILE A 160 10.03 -12.41 4.18
CA ILE A 160 10.45 -13.04 5.44
C ILE A 160 11.97 -13.22 5.47
N ALA A 161 12.53 -13.78 4.40
CA ALA A 161 13.97 -13.99 4.30
C ALA A 161 14.77 -12.68 4.39
N LEU A 162 14.33 -11.63 3.68
CA LEU A 162 14.99 -10.33 3.70
C LEU A 162 14.84 -9.59 5.04
N ALA A 163 13.70 -9.73 5.70
CA ALA A 163 13.48 -9.14 7.02
C ALA A 163 14.42 -9.75 8.07
N HIS A 164 14.60 -11.07 8.07
CA HIS A 164 15.55 -11.77 8.97
C HIS A 164 17.00 -11.32 8.79
N ILE A 165 17.44 -11.02 7.55
CA ILE A 165 18.80 -10.52 7.29
C ILE A 165 19.01 -9.13 7.94
N LEU A 166 17.97 -8.29 7.98
CA LEU A 166 18.05 -6.96 8.57
C LEU A 166 18.04 -6.97 10.12
N ASP A 167 17.61 -8.06 10.74
CA ASP A 167 17.58 -8.23 12.19
C ASP A 167 18.83 -8.94 12.73
N SER A 168 19.73 -9.39 11.85
CA SER A 168 20.99 -10.10 12.16
C SER A 168 22.18 -9.16 12.17
#